data_ab1b0d2c67adf902fd04e1d2a5543fe0
#
_entry.id   ab1b0d2c67adf902fd04e1d2a5543fe0
#
_cell.length_a   1.000
_cell.length_b   1.000
_cell.length_c   1.000
_cell.angle_alpha   90.00
_cell.angle_beta   90.00
_cell.angle_gamma   90.00
#
_symmetry.space_group_name_H-M   'P 1'
#
loop_
_entity.id
_entity.type
_entity.pdbx_description
1 polymer ?
#
loop_
_entity_poly.entity_id
_entity_poly.type
_entity_poly.pdbx_seq_one_letter_code
_entity_poly.pdbx_strand_id
1 'polypeptide(L)'
;MENKNRFIIFSTVIIVLIIISFSSLMITANDNISKDINLKKINTNQNNYISNKKENKKIKILIDPGHNAVTKGAIGFLGYEYYMTLRLANQLTEILDKDDRFEYTLSRTGPYYDKHIKEYITNNYQKLLGIYNTELEKTERVGNLTRYQTMELYAIRHYAIDNNFDALISLHFDYMPYVKLREKTEGFHVIVSPYNGEFQTSMQIANKISERMQESYKISPVIAIDNILPDNVWKFYNKEDLLNKGITLRGLVLLGDSFEYEYNKQTFKKDIPSVMVESGFIHDWKLGSTKALSNISDKIYKALV
;
A
#
# COMPACT_ATOMS: atom_id res chain seq x y z
N MET A 1 22.70 10.95 48.75
CA MET A 1 23.00 10.86 47.30
C MET A 1 22.93 9.42 46.77
N GLU A 2 23.24 8.43 47.56
CA GLU A 2 23.29 7.01 47.14
C GLU A 2 21.95 6.39 46.70
N ASN A 3 20.84 6.78 47.30
CA ASN A 3 19.52 6.24 46.97
C ASN A 3 18.96 6.71 45.59
N LYS A 4 19.37 7.89 45.12
CA LYS A 4 18.91 8.37 43.77
C LYS A 4 19.59 7.59 42.63
N ASN A 5 20.86 7.24 42.83
CA ASN A 5 21.60 6.47 41.81
C ASN A 5 21.10 5.02 41.69
N ARG A 6 20.68 4.41 42.79
CA ARG A 6 20.08 3.05 42.78
C ARG A 6 18.75 3.01 42.07
N PHE A 7 17.92 4.05 42.20
CA PHE A 7 16.63 4.12 41.53
C PHE A 7 16.79 4.30 40.01
N ILE A 8 17.74 5.12 39.56
CA ILE A 8 18.02 5.32 38.15
C ILE A 8 18.56 4.03 37.51
N ILE A 9 19.47 3.33 38.16
CA ILE A 9 20.00 2.07 37.64
C ILE A 9 18.92 1.00 37.54
N PHE A 10 18.01 0.92 38.53
CA PHE A 10 16.92 -0.07 38.53
C PHE A 10 15.90 0.21 37.42
N SER A 11 15.57 1.46 37.18
CA SER A 11 14.65 1.84 36.10
C SER A 11 15.23 1.61 34.71
N THR A 12 16.56 1.84 34.55
CA THR A 12 17.24 1.60 33.27
C THR A 12 17.33 0.10 32.94
N VAL A 13 17.59 -0.74 33.96
CA VAL A 13 17.64 -2.21 33.79
C VAL A 13 16.26 -2.75 33.42
N ILE A 14 15.19 -2.26 34.02
CA ILE A 14 13.80 -2.66 33.67
C ILE A 14 13.45 -2.28 32.23
N ILE A 15 13.80 -1.08 31.78
CA ILE A 15 13.56 -0.63 30.40
C ILE A 15 14.33 -1.50 29.41
N VAL A 16 15.59 -1.82 29.69
CA VAL A 16 16.39 -2.70 28.82
C VAL A 16 15.82 -4.12 28.77
N LEU A 17 15.35 -4.67 29.90
CA LEU A 17 14.71 -5.99 29.91
C LEU A 17 13.37 -6.01 29.17
N ILE A 18 12.60 -4.94 29.22
CA ILE A 18 11.37 -4.80 28.44
C ILE A 18 11.69 -4.75 26.95
N ILE A 19 12.70 -4.00 26.53
CA ILE A 19 13.12 -3.93 25.12
C ILE A 19 13.60 -5.29 24.61
N ILE A 20 14.38 -6.04 25.41
CA ILE A 20 14.88 -7.37 25.05
C ILE A 20 13.72 -8.37 24.96
N SER A 21 12.77 -8.35 25.88
CA SER A 21 11.60 -9.25 25.84
C SER A 21 10.67 -8.94 24.66
N PHE A 22 10.48 -7.68 24.30
CA PHE A 22 9.74 -7.29 23.11
C PHE A 22 10.43 -7.73 21.81
N SER A 23 11.76 -7.59 21.76
CA SER A 23 12.54 -8.04 20.60
C SER A 23 12.46 -9.55 20.40
N SER A 24 12.51 -10.34 21.48
CA SER A 24 12.40 -11.80 21.40
C SER A 24 10.98 -12.27 21.03
N LEU A 25 9.94 -11.57 21.49
CA LEU A 25 8.56 -11.89 21.13
C LEU A 25 8.27 -11.59 19.64
N MET A 26 8.82 -10.49 19.13
CA MET A 26 8.74 -10.13 17.72
C MET A 26 9.50 -11.11 16.81
N ILE A 27 10.65 -11.60 17.26
CA ILE A 27 11.44 -12.60 16.51
C ILE A 27 10.69 -13.92 16.42
N THR A 28 10.06 -14.40 17.50
CA THR A 28 9.29 -15.67 17.49
C THR A 28 8.02 -15.57 16.68
N ALA A 29 7.33 -14.43 16.66
CA ALA A 29 6.17 -14.20 15.80
C ALA A 29 6.55 -14.20 14.31
N ASN A 30 7.70 -13.62 13.98
CA ASN A 30 8.22 -13.54 12.61
C ASN A 30 8.69 -14.90 12.06
N ASP A 31 9.30 -15.74 12.90
CA ASP A 31 9.74 -17.09 12.51
C ASP A 31 8.58 -18.01 12.10
N ASN A 32 7.40 -17.82 12.69
CA ASN A 32 6.21 -18.56 12.31
C ASN A 32 5.60 -18.07 10.98
N ILE A 33 5.66 -16.76 10.71
CA ILE A 33 5.18 -16.17 9.45
C ILE A 33 6.10 -16.57 8.30
N SER A 34 7.43 -16.56 8.50
CA SER A 34 8.41 -16.88 7.46
C SER A 34 8.33 -18.32 6.95
N LYS A 35 7.86 -19.26 7.76
CA LYS A 35 7.75 -20.69 7.38
C LYS A 35 6.61 -20.98 6.40
N ASP A 36 5.60 -20.13 6.35
CA ASP A 36 4.37 -20.41 5.59
C ASP A 36 4.20 -19.58 4.31
N ILE A 37 5.01 -18.53 4.10
CA ILE A 37 5.02 -17.81 2.83
C ILE A 37 5.73 -18.68 1.79
N ASN A 38 4.98 -19.58 1.17
CA ASN A 38 5.42 -20.33 -0.02
C ASN A 38 5.46 -19.36 -1.21
N LEU A 39 6.56 -18.60 -1.33
CA LEU A 39 6.85 -17.88 -2.57
C LEU A 39 7.03 -18.95 -3.66
N LYS A 40 5.99 -19.16 -4.45
CA LYS A 40 6.04 -20.06 -5.60
C LYS A 40 7.26 -19.72 -6.43
N LYS A 41 8.05 -20.75 -6.80
CA LYS A 41 9.21 -20.63 -7.69
C LYS A 41 8.88 -19.70 -8.85
N ILE A 42 9.67 -18.65 -8.99
CA ILE A 42 9.58 -17.71 -10.12
C ILE A 42 9.87 -18.54 -11.39
N ASN A 43 8.81 -18.85 -12.13
CA ASN A 43 8.96 -19.38 -13.47
C ASN A 43 9.29 -18.21 -14.40
N THR A 44 10.45 -18.26 -15.04
CA THR A 44 11.01 -17.24 -15.93
C THR A 44 10.21 -17.00 -17.23
N ASN A 45 9.02 -17.55 -17.39
CA ASN A 45 8.12 -17.28 -18.52
C ASN A 45 7.22 -16.07 -18.26
N GLN A 46 7.85 -14.90 -18.03
CA GLN A 46 7.23 -13.73 -17.41
C GLN A 46 6.58 -12.73 -18.36
N ASN A 47 6.56 -12.95 -19.68
CA ASN A 47 6.24 -11.83 -20.57
C ASN A 47 4.76 -11.68 -21.00
N ASN A 48 3.81 -12.49 -20.49
CA ASN A 48 2.47 -12.49 -21.06
C ASN A 48 1.30 -12.65 -20.05
N TYR A 49 1.41 -12.18 -18.81
CA TYR A 49 0.32 -12.43 -17.85
C TYR A 49 -0.97 -11.67 -18.19
N ILE A 50 -0.87 -10.47 -18.71
CA ILE A 50 -2.05 -9.67 -19.11
C ILE A 50 -2.54 -10.07 -20.51
N SER A 51 -1.65 -10.54 -21.42
CA SER A 51 -1.98 -10.85 -22.81
C SER A 51 -2.67 -12.20 -23.04
N ASN A 52 -2.67 -13.11 -22.06
CA ASN A 52 -3.23 -14.48 -22.23
C ASN A 52 -4.62 -14.68 -21.58
N LYS A 53 -5.30 -13.61 -21.16
CA LYS A 53 -6.68 -13.72 -20.73
C LYS A 53 -7.60 -13.74 -21.94
N LYS A 54 -8.40 -14.81 -22.06
CA LYS A 54 -9.41 -15.08 -23.11
C LYS A 54 -9.91 -13.83 -23.82
N GLU A 55 -9.82 -13.83 -25.15
CA GLU A 55 -10.44 -12.84 -26.03
C GLU A 55 -11.82 -12.40 -25.49
N ASN A 56 -12.00 -11.11 -25.27
CA ASN A 56 -13.22 -10.40 -24.88
C ASN A 56 -13.49 -10.16 -23.38
N LYS A 57 -12.63 -10.51 -22.42
CA LYS A 57 -12.87 -10.08 -21.02
C LYS A 57 -12.11 -8.79 -20.73
N LYS A 58 -12.85 -7.70 -20.36
CA LYS A 58 -12.26 -6.46 -19.89
C LYS A 58 -11.43 -6.68 -18.62
N ILE A 59 -10.34 -5.96 -18.49
CA ILE A 59 -9.52 -5.90 -17.27
C ILE A 59 -10.25 -4.99 -16.29
N LYS A 60 -10.64 -5.55 -15.15
CA LYS A 60 -11.44 -4.85 -14.13
C LYS A 60 -10.56 -4.31 -13.02
N ILE A 61 -10.48 -2.99 -12.87
CA ILE A 61 -9.57 -2.33 -11.93
C ILE A 61 -10.37 -1.57 -10.86
N LEU A 62 -10.06 -1.80 -9.59
CA LEU A 62 -10.48 -0.89 -8.52
C LEU A 62 -9.40 0.18 -8.34
N ILE A 63 -9.77 1.44 -8.53
CA ILE A 63 -8.91 2.60 -8.30
C ILE A 63 -9.32 3.21 -6.96
N ASP A 64 -8.35 3.31 -6.04
CA ASP A 64 -8.56 3.94 -4.75
C ASP A 64 -7.82 5.28 -4.71
N PRO A 65 -8.53 6.42 -4.85
CA PRO A 65 -7.96 7.72 -4.54
C PRO A 65 -7.71 7.80 -3.03
N GLY A 66 -6.47 7.66 -2.58
CA GLY A 66 -6.11 7.54 -1.17
C GLY A 66 -6.68 8.66 -0.29
N HIS A 67 -6.95 8.33 0.97
CA HIS A 67 -7.58 9.20 1.95
C HIS A 67 -9.02 9.63 1.60
N ASN A 68 -9.65 10.39 2.48
CA ASN A 68 -10.98 10.99 2.29
C ASN A 68 -11.09 12.27 3.14
N ALA A 69 -12.23 12.95 3.15
CA ALA A 69 -12.40 14.19 3.91
C ALA A 69 -12.30 14.02 5.44
N VAL A 70 -12.37 12.79 5.96
CA VAL A 70 -12.17 12.47 7.37
C VAL A 70 -10.69 12.25 7.67
N THR A 71 -10.02 11.40 6.88
CA THR A 71 -8.60 11.04 7.06
C THR A 71 -7.64 11.93 6.28
N LYS A 72 -8.07 12.93 5.66
CA LYS A 72 -7.47 14.01 4.83
C LYS A 72 -6.08 13.75 4.22
N GLY A 73 -5.25 12.87 4.79
CA GLY A 73 -3.85 12.67 4.41
C GLY A 73 -2.96 13.85 4.76
N ALA A 74 -1.86 13.98 4.07
CA ALA A 74 -0.92 15.07 4.22
C ALA A 74 -1.50 16.41 3.71
N ILE A 75 -0.92 17.52 4.19
CA ILE A 75 -1.23 18.86 3.71
C ILE A 75 0.00 19.48 3.05
N GLY A 76 -0.18 20.03 1.86
CA GLY A 76 0.86 20.73 1.10
C GLY A 76 0.36 22.03 0.49
N PHE A 77 1.12 22.58 -0.45
CA PHE A 77 0.76 23.84 -1.15
C PHE A 77 -0.57 23.72 -1.92
N LEU A 78 -0.94 22.52 -2.33
CA LEU A 78 -2.12 22.26 -3.16
C LEU A 78 -3.35 21.85 -2.33
N GLY A 79 -3.25 21.96 -1.01
CA GLY A 79 -4.28 21.54 -0.07
C GLY A 79 -4.01 20.15 0.50
N TYR A 80 -5.09 19.47 0.89
CA TYR A 80 -5.02 18.12 1.45
C TYR A 80 -4.83 17.04 0.38
N GLU A 81 -4.12 15.99 0.75
CA GLU A 81 -3.82 14.85 -0.11
C GLU A 81 -5.07 14.20 -0.71
N TYR A 82 -6.13 13.99 0.07
CA TYR A 82 -7.37 13.39 -0.45
C TYR A 82 -7.96 14.13 -1.66
N TYR A 83 -7.74 15.44 -1.76
CA TYR A 83 -8.20 16.21 -2.90
C TYR A 83 -7.31 15.98 -4.13
N MET A 84 -6.00 15.91 -3.92
CA MET A 84 -5.04 15.69 -4.99
C MET A 84 -5.12 14.26 -5.57
N THR A 85 -5.32 13.26 -4.70
CA THR A 85 -5.49 11.87 -5.14
C THR A 85 -6.77 11.67 -5.95
N LEU A 86 -7.86 12.36 -5.59
CA LEU A 86 -9.09 12.35 -6.38
C LEU A 86 -8.90 13.00 -7.76
N ARG A 87 -8.17 14.12 -7.83
CA ARG A 87 -7.84 14.76 -9.12
C ARG A 87 -6.99 13.85 -10.00
N LEU A 88 -6.01 13.15 -9.43
CA LEU A 88 -5.18 12.19 -10.14
C LEU A 88 -6.02 11.01 -10.66
N ALA A 89 -6.89 10.45 -9.82
CA ALA A 89 -7.79 9.38 -10.21
C ALA A 89 -8.70 9.79 -11.36
N ASN A 90 -9.28 11.01 -11.32
CA ASN A 90 -10.10 11.51 -12.40
C ASN A 90 -9.32 11.63 -13.73
N GLN A 91 -8.04 12.05 -13.68
CA GLN A 91 -7.22 12.08 -14.90
C GLN A 91 -6.91 10.65 -15.41
N LEU A 92 -6.75 9.67 -14.53
CA LEU A 92 -6.56 8.28 -14.93
C LEU A 92 -7.83 7.71 -15.56
N THR A 93 -9.00 7.98 -14.98
CA THR A 93 -10.27 7.50 -15.53
C THR A 93 -10.60 8.13 -16.89
N GLU A 94 -10.27 9.40 -17.11
CA GLU A 94 -10.41 10.06 -18.43
C GLU A 94 -9.60 9.38 -19.54
N ILE A 95 -8.50 8.71 -19.19
CA ILE A 95 -7.67 7.92 -20.12
C ILE A 95 -8.30 6.54 -20.31
N LEU A 96 -8.69 5.87 -19.21
CA LEU A 96 -9.28 4.54 -19.25
C LEU A 96 -10.62 4.50 -20.00
N ASP A 97 -11.41 5.58 -19.93
CA ASP A 97 -12.68 5.73 -20.68
C ASP A 97 -12.52 5.62 -22.21
N LYS A 98 -11.29 5.84 -22.70
CA LYS A 98 -10.97 5.78 -24.14
C LYS A 98 -10.47 4.39 -24.57
N ASP A 99 -10.35 3.46 -23.63
CA ASP A 99 -9.83 2.12 -23.89
C ASP A 99 -10.82 1.05 -23.43
N ASP A 100 -11.51 0.44 -24.34
CA ASP A 100 -12.55 -0.56 -24.12
C ASP A 100 -12.05 -1.89 -23.53
N ARG A 101 -10.72 -2.07 -23.44
CA ARG A 101 -10.10 -3.20 -22.74
C ARG A 101 -10.28 -3.14 -21.22
N PHE A 102 -10.60 -1.96 -20.68
CA PHE A 102 -10.72 -1.74 -19.24
C PHE A 102 -12.17 -1.53 -18.79
N GLU A 103 -12.42 -1.97 -17.57
CA GLU A 103 -13.53 -1.59 -16.71
C GLU A 103 -12.96 -1.14 -15.38
N TYR A 104 -13.42 -0.01 -14.85
CA TYR A 104 -12.92 0.47 -13.57
C TYR A 104 -14.05 0.86 -12.63
N THR A 105 -13.72 0.87 -11.34
CA THR A 105 -14.56 1.43 -10.27
C THR A 105 -13.67 2.26 -9.36
N LEU A 106 -14.13 3.43 -8.93
CA LEU A 106 -13.46 4.23 -7.92
C LEU A 106 -13.98 3.86 -6.53
N SER A 107 -13.12 3.78 -5.50
CA SER A 107 -13.57 3.64 -4.10
C SER A 107 -14.36 4.87 -3.64
N ARG A 108 -14.07 6.03 -4.26
CA ARG A 108 -14.79 7.29 -4.07
C ARG A 108 -14.70 8.20 -5.30
N THR A 109 -15.77 8.89 -5.59
CA THR A 109 -15.89 9.93 -6.64
C THR A 109 -15.96 11.33 -6.04
N GLY A 110 -16.01 11.45 -4.73
CA GLY A 110 -16.14 12.68 -3.97
C GLY A 110 -15.25 12.69 -2.72
N PRO A 111 -15.60 13.55 -1.74
CA PRO A 111 -14.83 13.67 -0.50
C PRO A 111 -14.95 12.46 0.43
N TYR A 112 -15.92 11.59 0.24
CA TYR A 112 -16.17 10.40 1.07
C TYR A 112 -16.24 9.16 0.17
N TYR A 113 -16.03 7.98 0.76
CA TYR A 113 -16.22 6.72 0.05
C TYR A 113 -17.63 6.59 -0.53
N ASP A 114 -17.73 6.00 -1.69
CA ASP A 114 -18.98 5.86 -2.41
C ASP A 114 -19.90 4.81 -1.77
N LYS A 115 -21.17 4.84 -2.18
CA LYS A 115 -22.23 4.00 -1.62
C LYS A 115 -21.85 2.52 -1.58
N HIS A 116 -21.25 1.99 -2.63
CA HIS A 116 -20.88 0.58 -2.72
C HIS A 116 -19.85 0.14 -1.65
N ILE A 117 -18.87 1.00 -1.29
CA ILE A 117 -17.93 0.71 -0.20
C ILE A 117 -18.64 0.78 1.16
N LYS A 118 -19.49 1.78 1.39
CA LYS A 118 -20.27 1.92 2.64
C LYS A 118 -21.21 0.73 2.85
N GLU A 119 -21.91 0.30 1.81
CA GLU A 119 -22.77 -0.88 1.83
C GLU A 119 -21.97 -2.16 2.07
N TYR A 120 -20.79 -2.28 1.47
CA TYR A 120 -19.91 -3.41 1.72
C TYR A 120 -19.49 -3.48 3.18
N ILE A 121 -19.10 -2.36 3.80
CA ILE A 121 -18.78 -2.29 5.23
C ILE A 121 -19.99 -2.76 6.07
N THR A 122 -21.17 -2.25 5.78
CA THR A 122 -22.40 -2.58 6.54
C THR A 122 -22.72 -4.08 6.43
N ASN A 123 -22.68 -4.62 5.23
CA ASN A 123 -23.05 -6.01 4.96
C ASN A 123 -21.99 -7.01 5.45
N ASN A 124 -20.73 -6.60 5.57
CA ASN A 124 -19.61 -7.46 5.94
C ASN A 124 -18.99 -7.06 7.29
N TYR A 125 -19.73 -6.31 8.11
CA TYR A 125 -19.22 -5.73 9.36
C TYR A 125 -18.54 -6.77 10.27
N GLN A 126 -19.15 -7.94 10.47
CA GLN A 126 -18.60 -8.98 11.35
C GLN A 126 -17.29 -9.58 10.79
N LYS A 127 -17.20 -9.78 9.46
CA LYS A 127 -15.98 -10.23 8.79
C LYS A 127 -14.84 -9.22 9.02
N LEU A 128 -15.10 -7.94 8.74
CA LEU A 128 -14.12 -6.87 8.87
C LEU A 128 -13.69 -6.66 10.34
N LEU A 129 -14.64 -6.78 11.28
CA LEU A 129 -14.36 -6.72 12.70
C LEU A 129 -13.48 -7.91 13.15
N GLY A 130 -13.70 -9.11 12.62
CA GLY A 130 -12.87 -10.27 12.90
C GLY A 130 -11.41 -10.05 12.49
N ILE A 131 -11.17 -9.53 11.29
CA ILE A 131 -9.82 -9.18 10.81
C ILE A 131 -9.18 -8.13 11.73
N TYR A 132 -9.90 -7.06 12.04
CA TYR A 132 -9.44 -6.02 12.94
C TYR A 132 -9.09 -6.51 14.34
N ASN A 133 -9.88 -7.41 14.90
CA ASN A 133 -9.63 -7.97 16.23
C ASN A 133 -8.38 -8.87 16.24
N THR A 134 -8.09 -9.58 15.14
CA THR A 134 -6.84 -10.34 15.00
C THR A 134 -5.61 -9.43 15.10
N GLU A 135 -5.69 -8.23 14.56
CA GLU A 135 -4.66 -7.20 14.71
C GLU A 135 -4.51 -6.76 16.18
N LEU A 136 -5.62 -6.49 16.87
CA LEU A 136 -5.61 -6.02 18.26
C LEU A 136 -5.06 -7.05 19.25
N GLU A 137 -5.33 -8.34 19.04
CA GLU A 137 -4.88 -9.40 19.93
C GLU A 137 -3.34 -9.58 19.88
N LYS A 138 -2.70 -9.17 18.79
CA LYS A 138 -1.29 -9.43 18.54
C LYS A 138 -0.37 -8.24 18.77
N THR A 139 -0.90 -7.02 18.73
CA THR A 139 -0.08 -5.80 18.87
C THR A 139 -0.81 -4.69 19.60
N GLU A 140 -0.07 -3.95 20.43
CA GLU A 140 -0.49 -2.59 20.75
C GLU A 140 -0.38 -1.77 19.46
N ARG A 141 -1.51 -1.33 18.96
CA ARG A 141 -1.62 -0.67 17.66
C ARG A 141 -0.74 0.57 17.58
N VAL A 142 0.30 0.49 16.79
CA VAL A 142 1.16 1.63 16.44
C VAL A 142 0.56 2.32 15.21
N GLY A 143 -0.54 3.06 15.38
CA GLY A 143 -1.11 3.82 14.27
C GLY A 143 -2.20 4.79 14.73
N ASN A 144 -2.35 5.89 14.01
CA ASN A 144 -3.35 6.94 14.31
C ASN A 144 -4.75 6.66 13.73
N LEU A 145 -4.95 5.49 13.09
CA LEU A 145 -6.24 5.13 12.50
C LEU A 145 -7.20 4.61 13.58
N THR A 146 -8.42 5.09 13.55
CA THR A 146 -9.51 4.53 14.34
C THR A 146 -9.90 3.14 13.80
N ARG A 147 -10.59 2.34 14.63
CA ARG A 147 -11.16 1.06 14.20
C ARG A 147 -11.96 1.20 12.90
N TYR A 148 -12.83 2.20 12.81
CA TYR A 148 -13.66 2.40 11.64
C TYR A 148 -12.83 2.69 10.38
N GLN A 149 -11.84 3.56 10.48
CA GLN A 149 -10.93 3.89 9.38
C GLN A 149 -10.14 2.67 8.87
N THR A 150 -9.70 1.81 9.78
CA THR A 150 -9.02 0.56 9.38
C THR A 150 -9.98 -0.38 8.68
N MET A 151 -11.22 -0.50 9.20
CA MET A 151 -12.25 -1.32 8.56
C MET A 151 -12.62 -0.79 7.17
N GLU A 152 -12.58 0.53 6.94
CA GLU A 152 -12.74 1.12 5.61
C GLU A 152 -11.67 0.62 4.62
N LEU A 153 -10.40 0.58 5.04
CA LEU A 153 -9.31 0.09 4.19
C LEU A 153 -9.44 -1.40 3.88
N TYR A 154 -9.75 -2.23 4.88
CA TYR A 154 -10.06 -3.65 4.64
C TYR A 154 -11.27 -3.81 3.70
N ALA A 155 -12.29 -2.98 3.86
CA ALA A 155 -13.48 -3.04 3.03
C ALA A 155 -13.18 -2.76 1.55
N ILE A 156 -12.35 -1.76 1.23
CA ILE A 156 -11.94 -1.44 -0.14
C ILE A 156 -11.27 -2.67 -0.78
N ARG A 157 -10.30 -3.26 -0.09
CA ARG A 157 -9.60 -4.44 -0.57
C ARG A 157 -10.52 -5.63 -0.75
N HIS A 158 -11.29 -5.97 0.30
CA HIS A 158 -12.22 -7.12 0.23
C HIS A 158 -13.35 -6.91 -0.77
N TYR A 159 -13.81 -5.67 -0.97
CA TYR A 159 -14.74 -5.35 -2.04
C TYR A 159 -14.16 -5.71 -3.40
N ALA A 160 -12.89 -5.38 -3.64
CA ALA A 160 -12.22 -5.73 -4.89
C ALA A 160 -12.09 -7.25 -5.06
N ILE A 161 -11.72 -7.98 -4.00
CA ILE A 161 -11.59 -9.44 -4.00
C ILE A 161 -12.95 -10.10 -4.30
N ASP A 162 -13.98 -9.75 -3.54
CA ASP A 162 -15.29 -10.40 -3.61
C ASP A 162 -16.03 -10.08 -4.92
N ASN A 163 -15.76 -8.91 -5.55
CA ASN A 163 -16.32 -8.52 -6.84
C ASN A 163 -15.42 -8.86 -8.04
N ASN A 164 -14.39 -9.70 -7.84
CA ASN A 164 -13.52 -10.25 -8.88
C ASN A 164 -12.84 -9.17 -9.74
N PHE A 165 -12.33 -8.13 -9.12
CA PHE A 165 -11.43 -7.21 -9.81
C PHE A 165 -10.11 -7.92 -10.17
N ASP A 166 -9.45 -7.44 -11.21
CA ASP A 166 -8.18 -7.99 -11.68
C ASP A 166 -6.98 -7.29 -11.03
N ALA A 167 -7.16 -6.06 -10.53
CA ALA A 167 -6.16 -5.31 -9.75
C ALA A 167 -6.78 -4.22 -8.87
N LEU A 168 -6.07 -3.86 -7.80
CA LEU A 168 -6.31 -2.69 -6.96
C LEU A 168 -5.13 -1.72 -7.10
N ILE A 169 -5.41 -0.49 -7.53
CA ILE A 169 -4.42 0.60 -7.66
C ILE A 169 -4.80 1.72 -6.70
N SER A 170 -4.00 1.92 -5.65
CA SER A 170 -4.18 3.04 -4.73
C SER A 170 -3.25 4.19 -5.10
N LEU A 171 -3.78 5.40 -5.13
CA LEU A 171 -3.09 6.62 -5.55
C LEU A 171 -2.87 7.53 -4.36
N HIS A 172 -1.62 7.91 -4.13
CA HIS A 172 -1.18 8.72 -3.00
C HIS A 172 -0.18 9.80 -3.42
N PHE A 173 0.10 10.71 -2.48
CA PHE A 173 1.17 11.69 -2.53
C PHE A 173 1.92 11.69 -1.21
N ASP A 174 3.22 11.50 -1.28
CA ASP A 174 4.10 11.42 -0.12
C ASP A 174 4.25 12.78 0.60
N TYR A 175 4.74 12.75 1.82
CA TYR A 175 4.93 13.92 2.65
C TYR A 175 6.35 13.99 3.24
N MET A 176 7.01 15.16 3.07
CA MET A 176 8.27 15.45 3.72
C MET A 176 8.03 16.26 5.00
N PRO A 177 8.23 15.68 6.19
CA PRO A 177 8.01 16.39 7.45
C PRO A 177 9.00 17.52 7.69
N TYR A 178 10.22 17.41 7.17
CA TYR A 178 11.29 18.39 7.37
C TYR A 178 11.17 19.55 6.39
N VAL A 179 10.69 20.71 6.88
CA VAL A 179 10.42 21.92 6.06
C VAL A 179 11.61 22.33 5.21
N LYS A 180 12.83 22.29 5.76
CA LYS A 180 14.08 22.66 5.05
C LYS A 180 14.43 21.74 3.86
N LEU A 181 13.85 20.53 3.81
CA LEU A 181 14.10 19.56 2.75
C LEU A 181 12.99 19.56 1.69
N ARG A 182 11.83 20.18 1.95
CA ARG A 182 10.67 20.14 1.05
C ARG A 182 10.98 20.64 -0.35
N GLU A 183 11.71 21.74 -0.47
CA GLU A 183 12.06 22.32 -1.77
C GLU A 183 13.01 21.45 -2.61
N LYS A 184 13.72 20.52 -1.96
CA LYS A 184 14.72 19.63 -2.55
C LYS A 184 14.21 18.20 -2.74
N THR A 185 13.02 17.91 -2.22
CA THR A 185 12.48 16.57 -2.23
C THR A 185 11.42 16.46 -3.29
N GLU A 186 11.72 15.69 -4.32
CA GLU A 186 10.82 15.35 -5.42
C GLU A 186 10.97 13.86 -5.73
N GLY A 187 10.02 13.29 -6.44
CA GLY A 187 10.10 11.92 -6.94
C GLY A 187 8.94 11.06 -6.47
N PHE A 188 8.84 9.89 -7.05
CA PHE A 188 7.78 8.90 -6.82
C PHE A 188 8.36 7.62 -6.21
N HIS A 189 7.49 6.78 -5.68
CA HIS A 189 7.77 5.36 -5.44
C HIS A 189 6.49 4.53 -5.48
N VAL A 190 6.66 3.22 -5.61
CA VAL A 190 5.54 2.26 -5.64
C VAL A 190 5.67 1.30 -4.46
N ILE A 191 4.60 1.12 -3.72
CA ILE A 191 4.56 0.25 -2.54
C ILE A 191 3.82 -1.04 -2.90
N VAL A 192 4.41 -2.18 -2.50
CA VAL A 192 3.82 -3.51 -2.62
C VAL A 192 3.87 -4.21 -1.28
N SER A 193 2.83 -4.94 -0.93
CA SER A 193 2.85 -5.74 0.30
C SER A 193 3.36 -7.16 0.04
N PRO A 194 4.38 -7.61 0.78
CA PRO A 194 4.86 -8.99 0.72
C PRO A 194 3.89 -10.00 1.36
N TYR A 195 2.88 -9.53 2.08
CA TYR A 195 1.83 -10.37 2.69
C TYR A 195 0.63 -10.58 1.77
N ASN A 196 0.64 -9.97 0.59
CA ASN A 196 -0.39 -10.16 -0.43
C ASN A 196 -0.24 -11.52 -1.10
N GLY A 197 -1.31 -12.31 -1.19
CA GLY A 197 -1.32 -13.61 -1.87
C GLY A 197 -0.98 -13.54 -3.36
N GLU A 198 -1.22 -12.36 -4.00
CA GLU A 198 -0.85 -12.04 -5.38
C GLU A 198 0.41 -11.16 -5.45
N PHE A 199 1.34 -11.32 -4.49
CA PHE A 199 2.56 -10.53 -4.37
C PHE A 199 3.36 -10.48 -5.66
N GLN A 200 3.53 -11.61 -6.35
CA GLN A 200 4.30 -11.69 -7.60
C GLN A 200 3.67 -10.84 -8.71
N THR A 201 2.36 -10.93 -8.86
CA THR A 201 1.61 -10.12 -9.83
C THR A 201 1.65 -8.63 -9.47
N SER A 202 1.53 -8.33 -8.17
CA SER A 202 1.68 -6.96 -7.65
C SER A 202 3.07 -6.38 -7.97
N MET A 203 4.13 -7.18 -7.81
CA MET A 203 5.50 -6.79 -8.17
C MET A 203 5.68 -6.55 -9.66
N GLN A 204 5.02 -7.33 -10.53
CA GLN A 204 5.05 -7.11 -11.98
C GLN A 204 4.40 -5.77 -12.34
N ILE A 205 3.25 -5.47 -11.75
CA ILE A 205 2.57 -4.18 -11.94
C ILE A 205 3.45 -3.03 -11.43
N ALA A 206 4.03 -3.16 -10.23
CA ALA A 206 4.89 -2.16 -9.63
C ALA A 206 6.14 -1.89 -10.49
N ASN A 207 6.79 -2.93 -11.03
CA ASN A 207 7.93 -2.76 -11.93
C ASN A 207 7.55 -1.98 -13.20
N LYS A 208 6.44 -2.33 -13.85
CA LYS A 208 5.96 -1.61 -15.04
C LYS A 208 5.62 -0.14 -14.74
N ILE A 209 4.92 0.13 -13.62
CA ILE A 209 4.62 1.51 -13.21
C ILE A 209 5.93 2.27 -12.96
N SER A 210 6.85 1.68 -12.24
CA SER A 210 8.14 2.30 -11.95
C SER A 210 8.94 2.59 -13.22
N GLU A 211 9.05 1.67 -14.15
CA GLU A 211 9.72 1.86 -15.44
C GLU A 211 9.12 3.03 -16.23
N ARG A 212 7.78 3.12 -16.30
CA ARG A 212 7.10 4.22 -16.96
C ARG A 212 7.25 5.56 -16.25
N MET A 213 7.18 5.55 -14.92
CA MET A 213 7.36 6.77 -14.14
C MET A 213 8.77 7.33 -14.27
N GLN A 214 9.81 6.49 -14.28
CA GLN A 214 11.21 6.88 -14.45
C GLN A 214 11.52 7.57 -15.79
N GLU A 215 10.68 7.40 -16.81
CA GLU A 215 10.83 8.13 -18.08
C GLU A 215 10.67 9.68 -17.89
N SER A 216 10.03 10.12 -16.82
CA SER A 216 9.70 11.55 -16.62
C SER A 216 9.91 12.07 -15.20
N TYR A 217 10.02 11.19 -14.23
CA TYR A 217 10.09 11.52 -12.80
C TYR A 217 11.28 10.83 -12.15
N LYS A 218 11.85 11.48 -11.15
CA LYS A 218 12.89 10.89 -10.29
C LYS A 218 12.25 9.91 -9.31
N ILE A 219 13.05 8.98 -8.83
CA ILE A 219 12.70 8.14 -7.69
C ILE A 219 12.80 8.99 -6.42
N SER A 220 11.84 8.80 -5.50
CA SER A 220 11.84 9.46 -4.20
C SER A 220 13.13 9.15 -3.43
N PRO A 221 13.81 10.13 -2.86
CA PRO A 221 14.97 9.89 -2.00
C PRO A 221 14.57 9.37 -0.61
N VAL A 222 13.29 9.38 -0.29
CA VAL A 222 12.74 8.99 1.02
C VAL A 222 11.94 7.70 0.84
N ILE A 223 12.65 6.63 0.52
CA ILE A 223 12.05 5.31 0.39
C ILE A 223 12.34 4.51 1.65
N ALA A 224 11.29 4.11 2.37
CA ALA A 224 11.39 3.24 3.51
C ALA A 224 10.88 1.83 3.15
N ILE A 225 11.73 0.85 3.29
CA ILE A 225 11.33 -0.57 3.31
C ILE A 225 11.15 -0.95 4.77
N ASP A 226 10.06 -1.64 5.10
CA ASP A 226 9.83 -2.12 6.45
C ASP A 226 11.03 -2.96 6.90
N ASN A 227 11.50 -2.70 8.12
CA ASN A 227 12.66 -3.41 8.68
C ASN A 227 12.33 -4.87 9.05
N ILE A 228 11.04 -5.18 9.18
CA ILE A 228 10.52 -6.49 9.58
C ILE A 228 9.75 -7.06 8.40
N LEU A 229 10.48 -7.65 7.47
CA LEU A 229 9.89 -8.44 6.38
C LEU A 229 10.27 -9.91 6.55
N PRO A 230 9.47 -10.83 6.04
CA PRO A 230 9.81 -12.24 6.04
C PRO A 230 11.16 -12.48 5.35
N ASP A 231 12.08 -13.22 5.99
CA ASP A 231 13.44 -13.50 5.48
C ASP A 231 13.45 -14.10 4.07
N ASN A 232 12.40 -14.85 3.73
CA ASN A 232 12.27 -15.47 2.41
C ASN A 232 12.07 -14.44 1.28
N VAL A 233 11.61 -13.23 1.57
CA VAL A 233 11.52 -12.13 0.58
C VAL A 233 12.91 -11.82 0.03
N TRP A 234 13.91 -11.72 0.91
CA TRP A 234 15.29 -11.37 0.54
C TRP A 234 16.05 -12.50 -0.18
N LYS A 235 15.48 -13.68 -0.26
CA LYS A 235 16.02 -14.75 -1.11
C LYS A 235 15.76 -14.50 -2.61
N PHE A 236 14.75 -13.69 -2.93
CA PHE A 236 14.30 -13.45 -4.30
C PHE A 236 14.50 -12.02 -4.76
N TYR A 237 14.63 -11.08 -3.82
CA TYR A 237 14.73 -9.65 -4.12
C TYR A 237 15.95 -9.06 -3.41
N ASN A 238 16.69 -8.24 -4.14
CA ASN A 238 17.76 -7.42 -3.58
C ASN A 238 17.17 -6.07 -3.16
N LYS A 239 17.47 -5.64 -1.93
CA LYS A 239 16.96 -4.38 -1.37
C LYS A 239 17.40 -3.18 -2.21
N GLU A 240 18.68 -3.15 -2.60
CA GLU A 240 19.23 -2.06 -3.39
C GLU A 240 18.60 -1.98 -4.77
N ASP A 241 18.37 -3.10 -5.43
CA ASP A 241 17.69 -3.18 -6.73
C ASP A 241 16.26 -2.63 -6.65
N LEU A 242 15.53 -2.95 -5.57
CA LEU A 242 14.18 -2.41 -5.36
C LEU A 242 14.20 -0.90 -5.15
N LEU A 243 15.11 -0.40 -4.31
CA LEU A 243 15.27 1.03 -4.06
C LEU A 243 15.65 1.79 -5.34
N ASN A 244 16.57 1.24 -6.13
CA ASN A 244 16.99 1.81 -7.42
C ASN A 244 15.87 1.82 -8.47
N LYS A 245 14.84 1.00 -8.28
CA LYS A 245 13.62 1.03 -9.07
C LYS A 245 12.50 1.86 -8.46
N GLY A 246 12.70 2.46 -7.29
CA GLY A 246 11.64 3.16 -6.58
C GLY A 246 10.52 2.24 -6.10
N ILE A 247 10.83 0.99 -5.78
CA ILE A 247 9.86 0.02 -5.25
C ILE A 247 10.15 -0.20 -3.77
N THR A 248 9.12 -0.13 -2.95
CA THR A 248 9.18 -0.40 -1.52
C THR A 248 8.30 -1.57 -1.13
N LEU A 249 8.73 -2.34 -0.14
CA LEU A 249 7.97 -3.45 0.41
C LEU A 249 7.47 -3.06 1.80
N ARG A 250 6.16 -2.99 1.98
CA ARG A 250 5.51 -2.62 3.24
C ARG A 250 4.20 -3.38 3.42
N GLY A 251 3.98 -3.90 4.64
CA GLY A 251 2.67 -4.44 5.03
C GLY A 251 1.70 -3.30 5.31
N LEU A 252 0.76 -3.06 4.41
CA LEU A 252 -0.27 -2.04 4.54
C LEU A 252 -1.65 -2.68 4.48
N VAL A 253 -2.57 -2.22 5.34
CA VAL A 253 -3.95 -2.72 5.43
C VAL A 253 -4.63 -2.83 4.07
N LEU A 254 -4.50 -1.81 3.24
CA LEU A 254 -5.11 -1.76 1.90
C LEU A 254 -4.46 -2.73 0.89
N LEU A 255 -3.18 -3.04 1.05
CA LEU A 255 -2.44 -3.90 0.12
C LEU A 255 -2.29 -5.34 0.62
N GLY A 256 -2.72 -5.61 1.84
CA GLY A 256 -2.50 -6.83 2.60
C GLY A 256 -1.44 -6.65 3.67
N ASP A 257 -1.78 -6.95 4.89
CA ASP A 257 -0.88 -6.91 6.03
C ASP A 257 -0.71 -8.28 6.69
N SER A 258 0.21 -8.36 7.65
CA SER A 258 0.49 -9.62 8.36
C SER A 258 -0.69 -10.11 9.18
N PHE A 259 -1.58 -9.23 9.65
CA PHE A 259 -2.71 -9.59 10.50
C PHE A 259 -3.84 -10.18 9.68
N GLU A 260 -4.15 -9.58 8.54
CA GLU A 260 -5.08 -10.13 7.58
C GLU A 260 -4.59 -11.49 7.06
N TYR A 261 -3.31 -11.61 6.75
CA TYR A 261 -2.69 -12.86 6.35
C TYR A 261 -2.90 -13.95 7.40
N GLU A 262 -2.68 -13.65 8.68
CA GLU A 262 -2.91 -14.56 9.80
C GLU A 262 -4.38 -14.96 9.96
N TYR A 263 -5.30 -14.00 9.85
CA TYR A 263 -6.74 -14.26 9.86
C TYR A 263 -7.14 -15.18 8.72
N ASN A 264 -6.56 -14.97 7.55
CA ASN A 264 -6.93 -15.64 6.31
C ASN A 264 -6.30 -17.01 6.11
N LYS A 265 -5.23 -17.37 6.84
CA LYS A 265 -4.65 -18.74 6.80
C LYS A 265 -5.69 -19.84 6.92
N GLN A 266 -6.77 -19.58 7.64
CA GLN A 266 -7.84 -20.54 7.87
C GLN A 266 -8.94 -20.52 6.80
N THR A 267 -9.10 -19.45 6.02
CA THR A 267 -10.30 -19.19 5.21
C THR A 267 -10.05 -18.70 3.79
N PHE A 268 -8.87 -18.18 3.44
CA PHE A 268 -8.67 -17.49 2.15
C PHE A 268 -8.06 -18.35 1.05
N LYS A 269 -8.78 -18.39 -0.06
CA LYS A 269 -8.31 -19.01 -1.32
C LYS A 269 -8.03 -17.98 -2.43
N LYS A 270 -8.38 -16.70 -2.23
CA LYS A 270 -8.31 -15.69 -3.28
C LYS A 270 -7.79 -14.37 -2.74
N ASP A 271 -6.89 -13.77 -3.44
CA ASP A 271 -6.39 -12.42 -3.20
C ASP A 271 -6.37 -11.61 -4.50
N ILE A 272 -5.99 -10.35 -4.45
CA ILE A 272 -5.97 -9.44 -5.59
C ILE A 272 -4.60 -8.77 -5.71
N PRO A 273 -4.01 -8.71 -6.93
CA PRO A 273 -2.83 -7.89 -7.16
C PRO A 273 -3.10 -6.44 -6.73
N SER A 274 -2.23 -5.90 -5.87
CA SER A 274 -2.46 -4.58 -5.27
C SER A 274 -1.16 -3.78 -5.21
N VAL A 275 -1.23 -2.52 -5.64
CA VAL A 275 -0.11 -1.58 -5.57
C VAL A 275 -0.60 -0.22 -5.07
N MET A 276 0.28 0.50 -4.35
CA MET A 276 0.07 1.90 -4.01
C MET A 276 1.14 2.74 -4.71
N VAL A 277 0.72 3.79 -5.37
CA VAL A 277 1.60 4.70 -6.11
C VAL A 277 1.69 6.02 -5.36
N GLU A 278 2.82 6.26 -4.71
CA GLU A 278 3.20 7.57 -4.20
C GLU A 278 3.70 8.42 -5.36
N SER A 279 2.81 9.19 -5.93
CA SER A 279 2.97 9.84 -7.23
C SER A 279 3.88 11.07 -7.22
N GLY A 280 4.38 11.43 -6.05
CA GLY A 280 5.23 12.58 -5.79
C GLY A 280 4.95 13.15 -4.41
N PHE A 281 5.52 14.30 -4.09
CA PHE A 281 5.34 14.94 -2.78
C PHE A 281 4.24 15.99 -2.83
N ILE A 282 3.32 15.97 -1.86
CA ILE A 282 2.17 16.90 -1.78
C ILE A 282 2.58 18.39 -1.70
N HIS A 283 3.82 18.68 -1.34
CA HIS A 283 4.37 20.03 -1.31
C HIS A 283 5.07 20.45 -2.62
N ASP A 284 5.19 19.58 -3.60
CA ASP A 284 5.70 19.96 -4.92
C ASP A 284 4.60 20.65 -5.74
N TRP A 285 4.67 21.98 -5.79
CA TRP A 285 3.71 22.80 -6.51
C TRP A 285 3.59 22.47 -8.01
N LYS A 286 4.62 21.87 -8.62
CA LYS A 286 4.63 21.45 -10.04
C LYS A 286 3.56 20.40 -10.32
N LEU A 287 3.21 19.59 -9.32
CA LEU A 287 2.20 18.54 -9.43
C LEU A 287 0.76 19.09 -9.40
N GLY A 288 0.56 20.37 -9.10
CA GLY A 288 -0.77 20.99 -9.04
C GLY A 288 -1.46 21.18 -10.37
N SER A 289 -0.73 21.17 -11.46
CA SER A 289 -1.31 21.36 -12.79
C SER A 289 -2.02 20.11 -13.31
N THR A 290 -3.14 20.31 -14.04
CA THR A 290 -3.83 19.21 -14.74
C THR A 290 -2.87 18.48 -15.68
N LYS A 291 -1.97 19.20 -16.36
CA LYS A 291 -0.97 18.61 -17.25
C LYS A 291 -0.02 17.63 -16.52
N ALA A 292 0.43 17.99 -15.31
CA ALA A 292 1.30 17.10 -14.53
C ALA A 292 0.55 15.85 -14.09
N LEU A 293 -0.68 15.99 -13.57
CA LEU A 293 -1.51 14.86 -13.16
C LEU A 293 -1.86 13.95 -14.36
N SER A 294 -2.20 14.53 -15.50
CA SER A 294 -2.46 13.78 -16.73
C SER A 294 -1.24 13.00 -17.21
N ASN A 295 -0.02 13.57 -17.08
CA ASN A 295 1.22 12.86 -17.42
C ASN A 295 1.48 11.67 -16.46
N ILE A 296 1.27 11.84 -15.16
CA ILE A 296 1.38 10.74 -14.19
C ILE A 296 0.36 9.64 -14.53
N SER A 297 -0.88 10.01 -14.78
CA SER A 297 -1.95 9.09 -15.15
C SER A 297 -1.64 8.32 -16.44
N ASP A 298 -1.07 8.98 -17.46
CA ASP A 298 -0.60 8.35 -18.69
C ASP A 298 0.49 7.30 -18.44
N LYS A 299 1.43 7.57 -17.51
CA LYS A 299 2.47 6.60 -17.14
C LYS A 299 1.87 5.38 -16.43
N ILE A 300 0.94 5.61 -15.49
CA ILE A 300 0.23 4.51 -14.80
C ILE A 300 -0.57 3.69 -15.82
N TYR A 301 -1.35 4.33 -16.67
CA TYR A 301 -2.11 3.65 -17.72
C TYR A 301 -1.20 2.81 -18.64
N LYS A 302 -0.09 3.37 -19.15
CA LYS A 302 0.86 2.66 -20.01
C LYS A 302 1.52 1.45 -19.34
N ALA A 303 1.55 1.42 -18.03
CA ALA A 303 2.03 0.27 -17.28
C ALA A 303 0.99 -0.86 -17.18
N LEU A 304 -0.29 -0.55 -17.37
CA LEU A 304 -1.40 -1.51 -17.30
C LEU A 304 -1.67 -2.19 -18.66
N VAL A 305 -1.20 -1.61 -19.73
CA VAL A 305 -1.31 -2.15 -21.11
C VAL A 305 -0.04 -2.88 -21.53
#